data_8a179b51a853f9e90406ca12b1ada5ba
#
_entry.id   8a179b51a853f9e90406ca12b1ada5ba
#
_cell.length_a   1.000
_cell.length_b   1.000
_cell.length_c   1.000
_cell.angle_alpha   90.00
_cell.angle_beta   90.00
_cell.angle_gamma   90.00
#
_symmetry.space_group_name_H-M   'P 1'
#
loop_
_entity.id
_entity.type
_entity.pdbx_description
1 polymer ?
#
loop_
_entity_poly.entity_id
_entity_poly.type
_entity_poly.pdbx_seq_one_letter_code
_entity_poly.pdbx_strand_id
1 'polypeptide(L)'
;MQLANKKYILSISGGNILTSLGGTEKVIITHQKMFNASGISYVYIYPVTKIIAGVQLYYYWGVVLDGEMVGIFETKALLSFLSCSENGDYLLMKVHIHHLRGIMLDQLSEILDYIREADIFCYLHDYYLVCDSYTLKDSSDKYCGSGVPSQEKCENCAFWTLHGHAEERRKFILKYVDRMTFIAPSECPAEIIGDSIPEIRSRIRVIYHQKAIGEYKGNRESAPGEPLKVAFCGLPIRVKGWEDFLYAAEIATQRGAQVQFYHLGKKDKEYAHIINYPVGFQNGSKTMTEMLRELKIDCVILWSGWPETYSYVYYECFAANTFILANNLSGNIEKQVIKNGNGVVLSGRNELADLLSDSDKLWKLVKDYRARIEYVPLELVENDEIIILSMDDGITIEPMTYKKLGIKRKIVEKAYLEHLKNKCRGR
;
A
#
# COMPACT_ATOMS: atom_id res chain seq x y z
N MET A 1 24.72 18.08 -0.41
CA MET A 1 23.97 17.11 -1.23
C MET A 1 24.37 17.29 -2.69
N GLN A 2 24.58 16.20 -3.42
CA GLN A 2 24.79 16.28 -4.87
C GLN A 2 23.68 15.47 -5.53
N LEU A 3 22.70 16.17 -6.12
CA LEU A 3 21.58 15.56 -6.85
C LEU A 3 21.94 15.46 -8.34
N ALA A 4 21.40 14.43 -8.99
CA ALA A 4 21.48 14.32 -10.45
C ALA A 4 20.66 15.43 -11.15
N ASN A 5 19.55 15.85 -10.51
CA ASN A 5 18.64 16.86 -11.04
C ASN A 5 18.53 18.05 -10.08
N LYS A 6 18.24 19.24 -10.60
CA LYS A 6 18.02 20.44 -9.77
C LYS A 6 16.72 20.40 -8.98
N LYS A 7 15.70 19.69 -9.49
CA LYS A 7 14.40 19.50 -8.84
C LYS A 7 14.38 18.20 -8.06
N TYR A 8 13.74 18.19 -6.88
CA TYR A 8 13.60 16.98 -6.10
C TYR A 8 12.31 16.93 -5.29
N ILE A 9 11.89 15.69 -4.97
CA ILE A 9 10.83 15.38 -4.00
C ILE A 9 11.50 14.95 -2.70
N LEU A 10 10.99 15.42 -1.55
CA LEU A 10 11.32 14.88 -0.24
C LEU A 10 10.25 13.90 0.20
N SER A 11 10.56 12.62 0.22
CA SER A 11 9.64 11.54 0.60
C SER A 11 9.96 11.01 1.98
N ILE A 12 8.93 10.80 2.80
CA ILE A 12 9.04 10.44 4.22
C ILE A 12 8.13 9.26 4.53
N SER A 13 8.67 8.21 5.15
CA SER A 13 7.88 7.09 5.68
C SER A 13 8.57 6.42 6.86
N GLY A 14 7.86 5.57 7.60
CA GLY A 14 8.39 4.89 8.79
C GLY A 14 9.32 3.71 8.53
N GLY A 15 9.42 3.20 7.31
CA GLY A 15 10.17 1.99 6.96
C GLY A 15 11.36 2.24 6.03
N ASN A 16 12.32 1.32 6.01
CA ASN A 16 13.42 1.34 5.05
C ASN A 16 13.04 0.57 3.78
N ILE A 17 12.82 1.29 2.67
CA ILE A 17 12.44 0.73 1.36
C ILE A 17 13.48 -0.24 0.77
N LEU A 18 14.75 -0.16 1.20
CA LEU A 18 15.79 -1.08 0.75
C LEU A 18 15.71 -2.46 1.40
N THR A 19 14.96 -2.60 2.50
CA THR A 19 14.88 -3.83 3.30
C THR A 19 13.47 -4.30 3.62
N SER A 20 12.46 -3.51 3.28
CA SER A 20 11.03 -3.82 3.48
C SER A 20 10.31 -3.85 2.14
N LEU A 21 9.34 -4.76 1.99
CA LEU A 21 8.50 -4.85 0.80
C LEU A 21 7.05 -5.04 1.27
N GLY A 22 6.29 -3.97 1.19
CA GLY A 22 4.86 -3.93 1.44
C GLY A 22 4.17 -3.06 0.39
N GLY A 23 2.87 -2.84 0.54
CA GLY A 23 2.10 -1.99 -0.39
C GLY A 23 2.63 -0.55 -0.43
N THR A 24 2.93 0.02 0.74
CA THR A 24 3.46 1.38 0.86
C THR A 24 4.85 1.50 0.22
N GLU A 25 5.76 0.56 0.49
CA GLU A 25 7.10 0.55 -0.11
C GLU A 25 7.04 0.38 -1.62
N LYS A 26 6.11 -0.43 -2.15
CA LYS A 26 5.86 -0.55 -3.59
C LYS A 26 5.49 0.80 -4.20
N VAL A 27 4.59 1.56 -3.58
CA VAL A 27 4.21 2.90 -4.04
C VAL A 27 5.41 3.84 -4.04
N ILE A 28 6.19 3.88 -2.95
CA ILE A 28 7.36 4.77 -2.84
C ILE A 28 8.39 4.46 -3.92
N ILE A 29 8.70 3.17 -4.14
CA ILE A 29 9.66 2.75 -5.17
C ILE A 29 9.14 3.07 -6.58
N THR A 30 7.84 2.90 -6.82
CA THR A 30 7.20 3.28 -8.09
C THR A 30 7.30 4.79 -8.32
N HIS A 31 6.92 5.60 -7.32
CA HIS A 31 7.04 7.05 -7.40
C HIS A 31 8.47 7.50 -7.68
N GLN A 32 9.46 6.94 -6.96
CA GLN A 32 10.86 7.23 -7.22
C GLN A 32 11.24 7.00 -8.69
N LYS A 33 10.88 5.84 -9.26
CA LYS A 33 11.17 5.53 -10.67
C LYS A 33 10.50 6.52 -11.62
N MET A 34 9.24 6.86 -11.37
CA MET A 34 8.48 7.78 -12.20
C MET A 34 9.03 9.21 -12.13
N PHE A 35 9.36 9.72 -10.94
CA PHE A 35 9.97 11.05 -10.78
C PHE A 35 11.35 11.10 -11.41
N ASN A 36 12.18 10.07 -11.23
CA ASN A 36 13.50 10.00 -11.85
C ASN A 36 13.41 9.99 -13.39
N ALA A 37 12.45 9.24 -13.95
CA ALA A 37 12.19 9.25 -15.40
C ALA A 37 11.73 10.63 -15.91
N SER A 38 11.14 11.44 -15.04
CA SER A 38 10.70 12.82 -15.32
C SER A 38 11.78 13.88 -15.03
N GLY A 39 13.02 13.47 -14.74
CA GLY A 39 14.12 14.39 -14.45
C GLY A 39 14.05 15.05 -13.07
N ILE A 40 13.42 14.42 -12.10
CA ILE A 40 13.28 14.88 -10.73
C ILE A 40 13.94 13.85 -9.81
N SER A 41 14.88 14.29 -8.98
CA SER A 41 15.52 13.44 -7.98
C SER A 41 14.56 13.11 -6.83
N TYR A 42 14.72 11.93 -6.23
CA TYR A 42 13.85 11.46 -5.17
C TYR A 42 14.65 11.21 -3.89
N VAL A 43 14.50 12.11 -2.92
CA VAL A 43 15.15 12.02 -1.60
C VAL A 43 14.17 11.36 -0.64
N TYR A 44 14.44 10.13 -0.28
CA TYR A 44 13.63 9.37 0.67
C TYR A 44 14.30 9.34 2.05
N ILE A 45 13.54 9.69 3.09
CA ILE A 45 14.00 9.65 4.48
C ILE A 45 13.10 8.76 5.34
N TYR A 46 13.72 8.07 6.30
CA TYR A 46 13.02 7.20 7.24
C TYR A 46 13.72 7.20 8.61
N PRO A 47 12.99 7.01 9.73
CA PRO A 47 13.58 6.96 11.06
C PRO A 47 14.42 5.69 11.24
N VAL A 48 15.59 5.84 11.85
CA VAL A 48 16.42 4.70 12.25
C VAL A 48 16.07 4.31 13.67
N THR A 49 15.39 3.18 13.85
CA THR A 49 14.83 2.74 15.14
C THR A 49 15.67 1.66 15.84
N LYS A 50 16.97 1.56 15.53
CA LYS A 50 17.82 0.47 16.04
C LYS A 50 18.87 0.94 17.04
N ILE A 51 19.24 0.03 17.95
CA ILE A 51 20.43 0.15 18.77
C ILE A 51 21.59 -0.52 18.03
N ILE A 52 22.65 0.22 17.75
CA ILE A 52 23.87 -0.30 17.11
C ILE A 52 25.06 0.08 17.96
N ALA A 53 25.91 -0.89 18.32
CA ALA A 53 27.07 -0.70 19.18
C ALA A 53 26.75 0.02 20.50
N GLY A 54 25.58 -0.26 21.12
CA GLY A 54 25.12 0.36 22.38
C GLY A 54 24.58 1.79 22.24
N VAL A 55 24.53 2.33 21.02
CA VAL A 55 23.97 3.65 20.74
C VAL A 55 22.56 3.51 20.19
N GLN A 56 21.60 4.18 20.84
CA GLN A 56 20.23 4.23 20.41
C GLN A 56 20.07 5.29 19.31
N LEU A 57 19.55 4.87 18.13
CA LEU A 57 19.49 5.71 16.93
C LEU A 57 18.11 6.33 16.68
N TYR A 58 17.28 6.49 17.71
CA TYR A 58 15.91 7.05 17.56
C TYR A 58 15.86 8.47 16.98
N TYR A 59 16.97 9.18 17.01
CA TYR A 59 17.07 10.58 16.54
C TYR A 59 17.75 10.71 15.18
N TYR A 60 17.92 9.59 14.46
CA TYR A 60 18.59 9.58 13.19
C TYR A 60 17.62 9.24 12.06
N TRP A 61 17.85 9.90 10.93
CA TRP A 61 17.16 9.66 9.67
C TRP A 61 18.09 8.91 8.73
N GLY A 62 17.63 7.77 8.20
CA GLY A 62 18.25 7.16 7.04
C GLY A 62 17.86 7.92 5.79
N VAL A 63 18.80 8.17 4.90
CA VAL A 63 18.60 8.91 3.65
C VAL A 63 18.94 8.02 2.47
N VAL A 64 17.99 7.87 1.57
CA VAL A 64 18.12 7.19 0.27
C VAL A 64 17.89 8.23 -0.81
N LEU A 65 18.83 8.35 -1.74
CA LEU A 65 18.76 9.24 -2.89
C LEU A 65 18.68 8.39 -4.15
N ASP A 66 17.61 8.54 -4.91
CA ASP A 66 17.40 7.87 -6.20
C ASP A 66 17.63 6.34 -6.13
N GLY A 67 17.27 5.72 -4.97
CA GLY A 67 17.41 4.30 -4.70
C GLY A 67 18.71 3.87 -4.01
N GLU A 68 19.66 4.79 -3.84
CA GLU A 68 20.96 4.52 -3.23
C GLU A 68 21.03 5.08 -1.80
N MET A 69 21.56 4.28 -0.87
CA MET A 69 21.76 4.71 0.52
C MET A 69 22.87 5.76 0.62
N VAL A 70 22.51 6.96 1.07
CA VAL A 70 23.47 8.08 1.24
C VAL A 70 24.12 8.05 2.62
N GLY A 71 23.34 7.77 3.67
CA GLY A 71 23.83 7.76 5.04
C GLY A 71 22.72 7.90 6.07
N ILE A 72 23.13 8.12 7.34
CA ILE A 72 22.22 8.46 8.45
C ILE A 72 22.59 9.81 9.03
N PHE A 73 21.57 10.59 9.39
CA PHE A 73 21.72 11.98 9.79
C PHE A 73 20.87 12.30 11.02
N GLU A 74 21.39 13.07 11.96
CA GLU A 74 20.55 13.78 12.93
C GLU A 74 19.70 14.82 12.21
N THR A 75 18.56 15.23 12.79
CA THR A 75 17.62 16.15 12.14
C THR A 75 18.30 17.42 11.62
N LYS A 76 19.13 18.09 12.44
CA LYS A 76 19.86 19.29 12.02
C LYS A 76 20.88 19.04 10.90
N ALA A 77 21.54 17.88 10.91
CA ALA A 77 22.45 17.50 9.84
C ALA A 77 21.70 17.14 8.56
N LEU A 78 20.52 16.54 8.67
CA LEU A 78 19.63 16.31 7.54
C LEU A 78 19.18 17.64 6.92
N LEU A 79 18.75 18.61 7.72
CA LEU A 79 18.36 19.93 7.22
C LEU A 79 19.53 20.63 6.51
N SER A 80 20.74 20.58 7.09
CA SER A 80 21.94 21.07 6.40
C SER A 80 22.23 20.30 5.11
N PHE A 81 22.00 18.98 5.08
CA PHE A 81 22.16 18.18 3.87
C PHE A 81 21.16 18.58 2.79
N LEU A 82 19.88 18.79 3.13
CA LEU A 82 18.84 19.19 2.20
C LEU A 82 19.04 20.60 1.64
N SER A 83 19.61 21.51 2.44
CA SER A 83 19.86 22.91 2.05
C SER A 83 21.20 23.14 1.37
N CYS A 84 22.17 22.20 1.44
CA CYS A 84 23.49 22.36 0.83
C CYS A 84 23.45 22.08 -0.67
N SER A 85 23.70 23.10 -1.45
CA SER A 85 24.03 23.02 -2.87
C SER A 85 25.47 23.50 -3.08
N GLU A 86 26.33 22.64 -3.60
CA GLU A 86 27.70 23.05 -3.96
C GLU A 86 27.74 23.87 -5.26
N ASN A 87 26.71 23.76 -6.13
CA ASN A 87 26.74 24.33 -7.48
C ASN A 87 25.40 24.95 -7.95
N GLY A 88 24.53 25.37 -7.04
CA GLY A 88 23.27 25.98 -7.43
C GLY A 88 22.09 25.63 -6.52
N ASP A 89 21.00 26.34 -6.71
CA ASP A 89 19.81 26.20 -5.89
C ASP A 89 19.03 24.95 -6.31
N TYR A 90 18.94 23.99 -5.41
CA TYR A 90 18.02 22.87 -5.57
C TYR A 90 16.60 23.30 -5.20
N LEU A 91 15.63 22.88 -6.01
CA LEU A 91 14.22 23.18 -5.81
C LEU A 91 13.51 21.98 -5.21
N LEU A 92 13.06 22.11 -3.96
CA LEU A 92 12.12 21.16 -3.35
C LEU A 92 10.73 21.38 -3.95
N MET A 93 10.26 20.42 -4.75
CA MET A 93 8.97 20.51 -5.43
C MET A 93 7.80 20.26 -4.49
N LYS A 94 7.85 19.15 -3.74
CA LYS A 94 6.82 18.73 -2.78
C LYS A 94 7.44 17.89 -1.68
N VAL A 95 6.75 17.84 -0.54
CA VAL A 95 7.00 16.86 0.53
C VAL A 95 5.95 15.76 0.44
N HIS A 96 6.36 14.51 0.33
CA HIS A 96 5.49 13.34 0.32
C HIS A 96 5.59 12.60 1.65
N ILE A 97 4.54 12.60 2.46
CA ILE A 97 4.46 11.82 3.71
C ILE A 97 3.63 10.57 3.42
N HIS A 98 4.30 9.43 3.31
CA HIS A 98 3.62 8.16 3.03
C HIS A 98 3.09 7.48 4.28
N HIS A 99 3.79 7.60 5.41
CA HIS A 99 3.33 6.99 6.64
C HIS A 99 3.97 7.65 7.86
N LEU A 100 3.21 7.78 8.96
CA LEU A 100 3.70 8.36 10.23
C LEU A 100 4.16 7.31 11.25
N ARG A 101 3.92 6.01 11.01
CA ARG A 101 4.27 4.95 11.94
C ARG A 101 5.79 4.88 12.14
N GLY A 102 6.22 4.90 13.41
CA GLY A 102 7.63 4.87 13.77
C GLY A 102 8.37 6.20 13.63
N ILE A 103 7.68 7.26 13.24
CA ILE A 103 8.23 8.61 13.15
C ILE A 103 7.94 9.36 14.45
N MET A 104 8.94 10.04 15.00
CA MET A 104 8.77 10.99 16.11
C MET A 104 8.24 12.30 15.53
N LEU A 105 6.99 12.66 15.90
CA LEU A 105 6.28 13.81 15.33
C LEU A 105 6.98 15.14 15.59
N ASP A 106 7.68 15.27 16.74
CA ASP A 106 8.47 16.48 17.06
C ASP A 106 9.63 16.67 16.07
N GLN A 107 10.34 15.60 15.72
CA GLN A 107 11.43 15.66 14.74
C GLN A 107 10.90 15.95 13.33
N LEU A 108 9.77 15.34 12.96
CA LEU A 108 9.12 15.65 11.71
C LEU A 108 8.63 17.11 11.68
N SER A 109 8.13 17.62 12.80
CA SER A 109 7.75 19.04 12.94
C SER A 109 8.94 19.96 12.74
N GLU A 110 10.12 19.63 13.30
CA GLU A 110 11.35 20.42 13.09
C GLU A 110 11.72 20.51 11.61
N ILE A 111 11.55 19.40 10.85
CA ILE A 111 11.78 19.39 9.40
C ILE A 111 10.73 20.26 8.69
N LEU A 112 9.44 20.05 8.95
CA LEU A 112 8.37 20.76 8.26
C LEU A 112 8.33 22.27 8.58
N ASP A 113 8.67 22.65 9.80
CA ASP A 113 8.76 24.05 10.22
C ASP A 113 9.96 24.76 9.55
N TYR A 114 11.05 24.03 9.24
CA TYR A 114 12.18 24.54 8.51
C TYR A 114 11.89 24.77 7.02
N ILE A 115 11.15 23.83 6.39
CA ILE A 115 10.73 23.90 4.99
C ILE A 115 9.29 24.43 4.87
N ARG A 116 8.94 25.45 5.63
CA ARG A 116 7.57 25.94 5.86
C ARG A 116 6.80 26.35 4.60
N GLU A 117 7.48 26.68 3.50
CA GLU A 117 6.87 27.11 2.24
C GLU A 117 6.49 25.91 1.33
N ALA A 118 6.99 24.69 1.65
CA ALA A 118 6.73 23.52 0.82
C ALA A 118 5.31 22.97 1.04
N ASP A 119 4.61 22.66 -0.03
CA ASP A 119 3.37 21.91 0.01
C ASP A 119 3.62 20.43 0.34
N ILE A 120 2.64 19.81 0.96
CA ILE A 120 2.75 18.45 1.48
C ILE A 120 1.65 17.57 0.88
N PHE A 121 2.03 16.43 0.32
CA PHE A 121 1.12 15.33 0.01
C PHE A 121 1.20 14.29 1.11
N CYS A 122 0.10 14.07 1.82
CA CYS A 122 -0.03 13.06 2.87
C CYS A 122 -0.85 11.89 2.34
N TYR A 123 -0.22 10.70 2.22
CA TYR A 123 -0.83 9.52 1.61
C TYR A 123 -1.64 8.72 2.62
N LEU A 124 -2.83 8.31 2.22
CA LEU A 124 -3.77 7.52 3.03
C LEU A 124 -3.67 6.03 2.66
N HIS A 125 -2.49 5.42 2.91
CA HIS A 125 -2.23 4.02 2.58
C HIS A 125 -3.01 3.03 3.44
N ASP A 126 -3.30 3.42 4.68
CA ASP A 126 -4.08 2.68 5.67
C ASP A 126 -4.79 3.64 6.63
N TYR A 127 -5.34 3.14 7.72
CA TYR A 127 -6.10 3.93 8.68
C TYR A 127 -5.30 4.36 9.92
N TYR A 128 -3.98 4.36 9.85
CA TYR A 128 -3.12 4.73 10.98
C TYR A 128 -3.32 6.18 11.48
N LEU A 129 -3.78 7.07 10.61
CA LEU A 129 -4.16 8.43 11.04
C LEU A 129 -5.36 8.44 11.99
N VAL A 130 -6.22 7.44 11.89
CA VAL A 130 -7.45 7.33 12.70
C VAL A 130 -7.20 6.51 13.97
N CYS A 131 -6.50 5.37 13.87
CA CYS A 131 -6.31 4.44 14.96
C CYS A 131 -4.98 3.70 14.84
N ASP A 132 -4.37 3.28 15.97
CA ASP A 132 -3.17 2.44 15.98
C ASP A 132 -3.45 1.04 15.38
N SER A 133 -4.70 0.57 15.39
CA SER A 133 -5.17 -0.50 14.52
C SER A 133 -5.35 0.04 13.10
N TYR A 134 -4.27 0.05 12.34
CA TYR A 134 -4.26 0.59 10.96
C TYR A 134 -5.23 -0.11 9.99
N THR A 135 -5.83 -1.23 10.39
CA THR A 135 -6.88 -1.96 9.65
C THR A 135 -8.28 -1.65 10.17
N LEU A 136 -8.42 -0.82 11.22
CA LEU A 136 -9.67 -0.55 11.95
C LEU A 136 -10.37 -1.81 12.46
N LYS A 137 -9.61 -2.81 12.90
CA LYS A 137 -10.11 -4.02 13.54
C LYS A 137 -9.84 -3.94 15.03
N ASP A 138 -10.84 -4.32 15.82
CA ASP A 138 -10.74 -4.41 17.28
C ASP A 138 -9.93 -5.64 17.74
N SER A 139 -9.82 -5.82 19.04
CA SER A 139 -9.11 -6.96 19.65
C SER A 139 -9.73 -8.32 19.32
N SER A 140 -11.00 -8.36 18.91
CA SER A 140 -11.71 -9.57 18.47
C SER A 140 -11.65 -9.79 16.96
N ASP A 141 -10.81 -8.99 16.27
CA ASP A 141 -10.60 -9.05 14.82
C ASP A 141 -11.84 -8.64 13.99
N LYS A 142 -12.73 -7.82 14.57
CA LYS A 142 -13.90 -7.27 13.89
C LYS A 142 -13.63 -5.84 13.43
N TYR A 143 -14.12 -5.49 12.26
CA TYR A 143 -14.11 -4.11 11.78
C TYR A 143 -14.97 -3.20 12.66
N CYS A 144 -14.40 -2.14 13.18
CA CYS A 144 -15.05 -1.25 14.15
C CYS A 144 -15.68 0.02 13.54
N GLY A 145 -15.73 0.11 12.20
CA GLY A 145 -16.32 1.26 11.49
C GLY A 145 -15.44 2.51 11.48
N SER A 146 -15.95 3.59 10.89
CA SER A 146 -15.30 4.90 10.86
C SER A 146 -15.37 5.61 12.22
N GLY A 147 -14.65 6.72 12.36
CA GLY A 147 -14.55 7.55 13.55
C GLY A 147 -13.29 7.32 14.36
N VAL A 148 -12.86 8.38 15.05
CA VAL A 148 -11.70 8.32 15.96
C VAL A 148 -11.99 7.44 17.19
N PRO A 149 -10.97 6.87 17.84
CA PRO A 149 -11.14 6.14 19.09
C PRO A 149 -11.85 7.00 20.15
N SER A 150 -12.83 6.40 20.84
CA SER A 150 -13.55 7.02 21.95
C SER A 150 -13.79 6.01 23.06
N GLN A 151 -14.02 6.47 24.29
CA GLN A 151 -14.28 5.58 25.42
C GLN A 151 -15.47 4.67 25.14
N GLU A 152 -16.58 5.23 24.66
CA GLU A 152 -17.79 4.47 24.36
C GLU A 152 -17.56 3.32 23.37
N LYS A 153 -16.76 3.58 22.30
CA LYS A 153 -16.52 2.63 21.23
C LYS A 153 -15.38 1.65 21.52
N CYS A 154 -14.37 2.09 22.28
CA CYS A 154 -13.06 1.45 22.34
C CYS A 154 -12.62 0.98 23.74
N GLU A 155 -13.40 1.19 24.81
CA GLU A 155 -12.93 0.90 26.20
C GLU A 155 -12.46 -0.54 26.41
N ASN A 156 -13.05 -1.50 25.69
CA ASN A 156 -12.67 -2.92 25.73
C ASN A 156 -11.70 -3.35 24.64
N CYS A 157 -11.20 -2.40 23.85
CA CYS A 157 -10.27 -2.67 22.77
C CYS A 157 -8.80 -2.58 23.27
N ALA A 158 -7.95 -3.54 22.87
CA ALA A 158 -6.52 -3.51 23.24
C ALA A 158 -5.80 -2.24 22.73
N PHE A 159 -6.31 -1.60 21.69
CA PHE A 159 -5.75 -0.35 21.14
C PHE A 159 -6.22 0.90 21.88
N TRP A 160 -7.18 0.79 22.83
CA TRP A 160 -7.66 1.93 23.60
C TRP A 160 -6.56 2.62 24.41
N THR A 161 -5.61 1.86 24.95
CA THR A 161 -4.46 2.40 25.68
C THR A 161 -3.54 3.26 24.82
N LEU A 162 -3.65 3.16 23.52
CA LEU A 162 -2.86 3.90 22.51
C LEU A 162 -3.65 5.07 21.90
N HIS A 163 -4.87 5.35 22.35
CA HIS A 163 -5.73 6.41 21.77
C HIS A 163 -5.08 7.80 21.76
N GLY A 164 -4.23 8.10 22.76
CA GLY A 164 -3.45 9.33 22.79
C GLY A 164 -2.56 9.54 21.56
N HIS A 165 -2.03 8.45 20.99
CA HIS A 165 -1.23 8.52 19.78
C HIS A 165 -2.06 8.94 18.55
N ALA A 166 -3.32 8.51 18.45
CA ALA A 166 -4.22 8.96 17.39
C ALA A 166 -4.54 10.46 17.52
N GLU A 167 -4.76 10.95 18.74
CA GLU A 167 -4.96 12.38 18.99
C GLU A 167 -3.71 13.21 18.66
N GLU A 168 -2.52 12.73 19.01
CA GLU A 168 -1.25 13.39 18.67
C GLU A 168 -1.07 13.49 17.16
N ARG A 169 -1.34 12.41 16.42
CA ARG A 169 -1.32 12.41 14.95
C ARG A 169 -2.33 13.40 14.36
N ARG A 170 -3.56 13.43 14.89
CA ARG A 170 -4.57 14.40 14.47
C ARG A 170 -4.11 15.83 14.71
N LYS A 171 -3.60 16.16 15.92
CA LYS A 171 -3.05 17.49 16.23
C LYS A 171 -1.91 17.85 15.28
N PHE A 172 -1.02 16.91 15.00
CA PHE A 172 0.08 17.09 14.05
C PHE A 172 -0.42 17.43 12.64
N ILE A 173 -1.33 16.65 12.06
CA ILE A 173 -1.82 16.94 10.72
C ILE A 173 -2.60 18.24 10.66
N LEU A 174 -3.39 18.59 11.70
CA LEU A 174 -4.14 19.84 11.74
C LEU A 174 -3.22 21.07 11.89
N LYS A 175 -2.06 20.94 12.53
CA LYS A 175 -1.03 22.00 12.56
C LYS A 175 -0.56 22.39 11.16
N TYR A 176 -0.49 21.44 10.22
CA TYR A 176 0.03 21.65 8.87
C TYR A 176 -1.03 21.56 7.79
N VAL A 177 -2.32 21.50 8.15
CA VAL A 177 -3.43 21.20 7.23
C VAL A 177 -3.51 22.18 6.06
N ASP A 178 -3.16 23.44 6.25
CA ASP A 178 -3.23 24.47 5.20
C ASP A 178 -2.28 24.21 4.03
N ARG A 179 -1.17 23.52 4.27
CA ARG A 179 -0.19 23.08 3.25
C ARG A 179 -0.37 21.63 2.83
N MET A 180 -1.35 20.90 3.43
CA MET A 180 -1.53 19.47 3.16
C MET A 180 -2.62 19.23 2.14
N THR A 181 -2.34 18.37 1.18
CA THR A 181 -3.31 17.64 0.37
C THR A 181 -3.19 16.16 0.72
N PHE A 182 -4.32 15.52 1.02
CA PHE A 182 -4.36 14.11 1.38
C PHE A 182 -4.65 13.28 0.13
N ILE A 183 -3.79 12.30 -0.15
CA ILE A 183 -3.88 11.46 -1.34
C ILE A 183 -4.42 10.09 -0.94
N ALA A 184 -5.67 9.82 -1.29
CA ALA A 184 -6.32 8.53 -1.06
C ALA A 184 -6.18 7.65 -2.32
N PRO A 185 -5.78 6.37 -2.19
CA PRO A 185 -5.62 5.48 -3.34
C PRO A 185 -6.96 4.99 -3.91
N SER A 186 -8.07 5.27 -3.23
CA SER A 186 -9.44 4.99 -3.69
C SER A 186 -10.46 5.78 -2.87
N GLU A 187 -11.72 5.68 -3.26
CA GLU A 187 -12.85 6.31 -2.55
C GLU A 187 -13.04 5.73 -1.14
N CYS A 188 -12.71 4.45 -0.91
CA CYS A 188 -12.92 3.80 0.39
C CYS A 188 -12.15 4.49 1.53
N PRO A 189 -10.82 4.64 1.50
CA PRO A 189 -10.11 5.38 2.55
C PRO A 189 -10.45 6.87 2.55
N ALA A 190 -10.79 7.48 1.41
CA ALA A 190 -11.20 8.87 1.36
C ALA A 190 -12.44 9.13 2.21
N GLU A 191 -13.45 8.28 2.09
CA GLU A 191 -14.70 8.37 2.86
C GLU A 191 -14.45 8.07 4.35
N ILE A 192 -13.86 6.90 4.67
CA ILE A 192 -13.66 6.46 6.06
C ILE A 192 -12.80 7.46 6.85
N ILE A 193 -11.70 7.95 6.26
CA ILE A 193 -10.82 8.91 6.92
C ILE A 193 -11.46 10.29 6.96
N GLY A 194 -12.13 10.71 5.88
CA GLY A 194 -12.87 11.98 5.85
C GLY A 194 -14.03 12.03 6.84
N ASP A 195 -14.70 10.89 7.11
CA ASP A 195 -15.72 10.78 8.18
C ASP A 195 -15.09 10.82 9.57
N SER A 196 -13.90 10.24 9.72
CA SER A 196 -13.19 10.18 11.00
C SER A 196 -12.51 11.50 11.36
N ILE A 197 -12.04 12.25 10.38
CA ILE A 197 -11.35 13.54 10.53
C ILE A 197 -11.99 14.55 9.55
N PRO A 198 -13.17 15.10 9.87
CA PRO A 198 -13.92 15.95 8.95
C PRO A 198 -13.15 17.20 8.48
N GLU A 199 -12.20 17.68 9.27
CA GLU A 199 -11.40 18.88 8.97
C GLU A 199 -10.53 18.72 7.72
N ILE A 200 -10.18 17.48 7.35
CA ILE A 200 -9.35 17.24 6.16
C ILE A 200 -10.17 16.83 4.94
N ARG A 201 -11.48 16.59 5.08
CA ARG A 201 -12.33 16.02 4.03
C ARG A 201 -12.23 16.78 2.70
N SER A 202 -12.29 18.11 2.73
CA SER A 202 -12.21 18.95 1.53
C SER A 202 -10.83 18.97 0.87
N ARG A 203 -9.81 18.44 1.54
CA ARG A 203 -8.43 18.37 1.08
C ARG A 203 -8.02 16.97 0.63
N ILE A 204 -8.95 16.00 0.65
CA ILE A 204 -8.69 14.64 0.16
C ILE A 204 -8.90 14.61 -1.36
N ARG A 205 -7.90 14.09 -2.06
CA ARG A 205 -7.95 13.74 -3.48
C ARG A 205 -7.81 12.24 -3.67
N VAL A 206 -8.65 11.66 -4.50
CA VAL A 206 -8.54 10.24 -4.88
C VAL A 206 -7.64 10.13 -6.09
N ILE A 207 -6.52 9.44 -5.93
CA ILE A 207 -5.56 9.15 -7.01
C ILE A 207 -5.22 7.67 -6.93
N TYR A 208 -5.75 6.90 -7.85
CA TYR A 208 -5.44 5.46 -7.95
C TYR A 208 -3.97 5.25 -8.27
N HIS A 209 -3.36 4.19 -7.74
CA HIS A 209 -1.95 3.90 -8.02
C HIS A 209 -1.71 3.51 -9.47
N GLN A 210 -2.69 2.86 -10.10
CA GLN A 210 -2.57 2.35 -11.46
C GLN A 210 -3.80 2.74 -12.28
N LYS A 211 -3.61 2.84 -13.60
CA LYS A 211 -4.65 2.96 -14.61
C LYS A 211 -4.71 1.66 -15.40
N ALA A 212 -5.91 1.20 -15.72
CA ALA A 212 -6.10 0.09 -16.62
C ALA A 212 -6.34 0.62 -18.03
N ILE A 213 -5.53 0.15 -19.00
CA ILE A 213 -5.56 0.59 -20.40
C ILE A 213 -5.67 -0.61 -21.34
N GLY A 214 -6.12 -0.38 -22.58
CA GLY A 214 -6.20 -1.37 -23.63
C GLY A 214 -7.61 -1.94 -23.83
N GLU A 215 -7.74 -2.79 -24.83
CA GLU A 215 -8.97 -3.46 -25.22
C GLU A 215 -8.78 -4.96 -25.21
N TYR A 216 -9.77 -5.69 -24.73
CA TYR A 216 -9.77 -7.14 -24.84
C TYR A 216 -10.12 -7.56 -26.28
N LYS A 217 -9.18 -8.23 -26.95
CA LYS A 217 -9.41 -8.83 -28.27
C LYS A 217 -9.43 -10.36 -28.13
N GLY A 218 -10.59 -10.92 -27.89
CA GLY A 218 -10.76 -12.35 -27.87
C GLY A 218 -11.85 -12.83 -26.90
N ASN A 219 -12.56 -13.86 -27.31
CA ASN A 219 -13.50 -14.57 -26.45
C ASN A 219 -12.74 -15.64 -25.66
N ARG A 220 -12.91 -15.62 -24.34
CA ARG A 220 -12.49 -16.72 -23.49
C ARG A 220 -13.64 -17.71 -23.39
N GLU A 221 -13.63 -18.71 -24.25
CA GLU A 221 -14.54 -19.84 -24.13
C GLU A 221 -13.95 -20.86 -23.14
N SER A 222 -14.73 -21.27 -22.15
CA SER A 222 -14.43 -22.47 -21.37
C SER A 222 -15.05 -23.66 -22.08
N ALA A 223 -14.33 -24.77 -22.17
CA ALA A 223 -14.84 -25.95 -22.81
C ALA A 223 -16.03 -26.52 -21.99
N PRO A 224 -17.12 -26.95 -22.66
CA PRO A 224 -18.21 -27.60 -21.95
C PRO A 224 -17.72 -28.85 -21.19
N GLY A 225 -18.07 -28.99 -19.93
CA GLY A 225 -17.70 -30.14 -19.10
C GLY A 225 -16.40 -30.05 -18.31
N GLU A 226 -15.63 -28.98 -18.45
CA GLU A 226 -14.48 -28.72 -17.56
C GLU A 226 -14.96 -28.12 -16.23
N PRO A 227 -14.36 -28.53 -15.08
CA PRO A 227 -14.66 -27.91 -13.79
C PRO A 227 -14.26 -26.42 -13.78
N LEU A 228 -15.05 -25.59 -13.09
CA LEU A 228 -14.72 -24.18 -12.87
C LEU A 228 -13.41 -24.04 -12.12
N LYS A 229 -12.53 -23.16 -12.58
CA LYS A 229 -11.27 -22.86 -11.94
C LYS A 229 -11.42 -21.62 -11.05
N VAL A 230 -11.38 -21.83 -9.74
CA VAL A 230 -11.54 -20.79 -8.73
C VAL A 230 -10.25 -20.61 -7.97
N ALA A 231 -9.71 -19.39 -7.92
CA ALA A 231 -8.44 -19.09 -7.27
C ALA A 231 -8.61 -18.14 -6.08
N PHE A 232 -7.90 -18.42 -4.99
CA PHE A 232 -7.56 -17.41 -3.99
C PHE A 232 -6.24 -16.74 -4.40
N CYS A 233 -6.21 -15.41 -4.47
CA CYS A 233 -5.05 -14.66 -4.90
C CYS A 233 -4.46 -13.82 -3.77
N GLY A 234 -3.15 -13.99 -3.51
CA GLY A 234 -2.41 -13.22 -2.51
C GLY A 234 -1.84 -14.04 -1.36
N LEU A 235 -1.57 -13.39 -0.23
CA LEU A 235 -0.99 -14.03 0.95
C LEU A 235 -2.04 -14.90 1.66
N PRO A 236 -1.69 -16.16 2.05
CA PRO A 236 -2.60 -17.07 2.75
C PRO A 236 -2.65 -16.73 4.24
N ILE A 237 -3.21 -15.58 4.58
CA ILE A 237 -3.33 -15.08 5.95
C ILE A 237 -4.78 -14.73 6.28
N ARG A 238 -5.13 -14.81 7.57
CA ARG A 238 -6.48 -14.60 8.07
C ARG A 238 -7.09 -13.27 7.65
N VAL A 239 -6.33 -12.18 7.73
CA VAL A 239 -6.80 -10.83 7.37
C VAL A 239 -7.19 -10.69 5.90
N LYS A 240 -6.68 -11.58 5.03
CA LYS A 240 -7.04 -11.67 3.60
C LYS A 240 -8.15 -12.67 3.33
N GLY A 241 -8.71 -13.32 4.38
CA GLY A 241 -9.81 -14.27 4.27
C GLY A 241 -9.41 -15.70 3.91
N TRP A 242 -8.14 -16.06 4.13
CA TRP A 242 -7.66 -17.41 3.81
C TRP A 242 -8.45 -18.51 4.50
N GLU A 243 -8.80 -18.34 5.78
CA GLU A 243 -9.58 -19.33 6.54
C GLU A 243 -11.00 -19.48 5.99
N ASP A 244 -11.63 -18.39 5.53
CA ASP A 244 -12.96 -18.42 4.93
C ASP A 244 -12.94 -19.10 3.56
N PHE A 245 -11.88 -18.88 2.77
CA PHE A 245 -11.65 -19.61 1.52
C PHE A 245 -11.50 -21.12 1.77
N LEU A 246 -10.65 -21.53 2.73
CA LEU A 246 -10.46 -22.93 3.07
C LEU A 246 -11.76 -23.59 3.50
N TYR A 247 -12.53 -22.95 4.37
CA TYR A 247 -13.83 -23.41 4.81
C TYR A 247 -14.79 -23.62 3.63
N ALA A 248 -14.90 -22.63 2.77
CA ALA A 248 -15.83 -22.68 1.64
C ALA A 248 -15.41 -23.73 0.58
N ALA A 249 -14.12 -23.87 0.31
CA ALA A 249 -13.57 -24.87 -0.60
C ALA A 249 -13.80 -26.30 -0.08
N GLU A 250 -13.62 -26.54 1.23
CA GLU A 250 -13.87 -27.82 1.88
C GLU A 250 -15.35 -28.22 1.75
N ILE A 251 -16.28 -27.31 2.10
CA ILE A 251 -17.73 -27.56 1.99
C ILE A 251 -18.14 -27.85 0.54
N ALA A 252 -17.65 -27.06 -0.41
CA ALA A 252 -17.96 -27.26 -1.83
C ALA A 252 -17.46 -28.63 -2.32
N THR A 253 -16.24 -29.03 -1.91
CA THR A 253 -15.67 -30.34 -2.24
C THR A 253 -16.49 -31.48 -1.66
N GLN A 254 -16.89 -31.40 -0.38
CA GLN A 254 -17.73 -32.39 0.27
C GLN A 254 -19.12 -32.54 -0.38
N ARG A 255 -19.66 -31.45 -0.93
CA ARG A 255 -20.92 -31.43 -1.68
C ARG A 255 -20.78 -31.90 -3.14
N GLY A 256 -19.56 -32.23 -3.59
CA GLY A 256 -19.32 -32.75 -4.94
C GLY A 256 -19.37 -31.69 -6.03
N ALA A 257 -19.11 -30.42 -5.68
CA ALA A 257 -19.10 -29.31 -6.63
C ALA A 257 -18.07 -29.54 -7.76
N GLN A 258 -18.43 -29.20 -9.00
CA GLN A 258 -17.55 -29.28 -10.16
C GLN A 258 -16.66 -28.02 -10.24
N VAL A 259 -15.80 -27.87 -9.22
CA VAL A 259 -14.88 -26.72 -9.05
C VAL A 259 -13.49 -27.23 -8.73
N GLN A 260 -12.51 -26.65 -9.37
CA GLN A 260 -11.09 -26.87 -9.08
C GLN A 260 -10.51 -25.64 -8.37
N PHE A 261 -9.94 -25.84 -7.18
CA PHE A 261 -9.45 -24.76 -6.36
C PHE A 261 -7.96 -24.52 -6.53
N TYR A 262 -7.58 -23.25 -6.60
CA TYR A 262 -6.20 -22.79 -6.77
C TYR A 262 -5.84 -21.79 -5.67
N HIS A 263 -4.55 -21.75 -5.32
CA HIS A 263 -3.95 -20.64 -4.58
C HIS A 263 -2.81 -20.05 -5.41
N LEU A 264 -2.91 -18.76 -5.72
CA LEU A 264 -1.89 -18.00 -6.43
C LEU A 264 -1.26 -16.99 -5.46
N GLY A 265 -0.02 -17.27 -5.03
CA GLY A 265 0.66 -16.45 -4.03
C GLY A 265 1.86 -17.13 -3.40
N LYS A 266 2.29 -16.64 -2.24
CA LYS A 266 3.38 -17.29 -1.50
C LYS A 266 2.86 -18.61 -0.92
N LYS A 267 3.53 -19.72 -1.28
CA LYS A 267 3.21 -21.04 -0.74
C LYS A 267 3.39 -21.04 0.79
N ASP A 268 2.37 -21.50 1.51
CA ASP A 268 2.42 -21.76 2.95
C ASP A 268 2.64 -23.26 3.19
N LYS A 269 1.57 -24.04 3.13
CA LYS A 269 1.57 -25.50 3.28
C LYS A 269 0.72 -26.13 2.17
N GLU A 270 0.76 -27.45 2.08
CA GLU A 270 -0.07 -28.19 1.12
C GLU A 270 -1.47 -28.45 1.70
N TYR A 271 -2.49 -28.30 0.86
CA TYR A 271 -3.88 -28.60 1.16
C TYR A 271 -4.39 -29.58 0.12
N ALA A 272 -5.13 -30.62 0.55
CA ALA A 272 -5.48 -31.76 -0.29
C ALA A 272 -6.25 -31.43 -1.59
N HIS A 273 -7.03 -30.34 -1.59
CA HIS A 273 -7.89 -29.98 -2.71
C HIS A 273 -7.55 -28.63 -3.34
N ILE A 274 -6.35 -28.10 -3.03
CA ILE A 274 -5.92 -26.78 -3.53
C ILE A 274 -4.59 -26.90 -4.27
N ILE A 275 -4.57 -26.48 -5.51
CA ILE A 275 -3.38 -26.46 -6.35
C ILE A 275 -2.66 -25.14 -6.12
N ASN A 276 -1.40 -25.19 -5.65
CA ASN A 276 -0.62 -24.02 -5.30
C ASN A 276 0.33 -23.63 -6.44
N TYR A 277 0.27 -22.36 -6.86
CA TYR A 277 1.24 -21.74 -7.74
C TYR A 277 1.92 -20.55 -7.07
N PRO A 278 3.24 -20.55 -6.94
CA PRO A 278 3.95 -19.40 -6.38
C PRO A 278 3.88 -18.22 -7.36
N VAL A 279 3.37 -17.09 -6.86
CA VAL A 279 3.40 -15.81 -7.54
C VAL A 279 4.06 -14.83 -6.61
N GLY A 280 5.05 -14.08 -7.07
CA GLY A 280 5.81 -13.19 -6.21
C GLY A 280 6.45 -12.03 -6.96
N PHE A 281 7.06 -11.13 -6.18
CA PHE A 281 7.72 -9.93 -6.68
C PHE A 281 9.20 -10.17 -7.08
N GLN A 282 9.64 -11.44 -7.19
CA GLN A 282 11.03 -11.73 -7.59
C GLN A 282 11.22 -11.49 -9.08
N ASN A 283 12.38 -10.93 -9.44
CA ASN A 283 12.74 -10.72 -10.85
C ASN A 283 12.65 -12.03 -11.63
N GLY A 284 11.90 -12.02 -12.73
CA GLY A 284 11.69 -13.19 -13.61
C GLY A 284 10.52 -14.10 -13.20
N SER A 285 9.81 -13.83 -12.10
CA SER A 285 8.55 -14.51 -11.79
C SER A 285 7.40 -13.91 -12.62
N LYS A 286 6.43 -14.77 -13.02
CA LYS A 286 5.21 -14.31 -13.68
C LYS A 286 4.39 -13.43 -12.74
N THR A 287 3.78 -12.41 -13.30
CA THR A 287 2.83 -11.55 -12.58
C THR A 287 1.54 -12.30 -12.28
N MET A 288 0.75 -11.81 -11.31
CA MET A 288 -0.56 -12.37 -11.01
C MET A 288 -1.47 -12.39 -12.26
N THR A 289 -1.49 -11.31 -13.03
CA THR A 289 -2.27 -11.19 -14.27
C THR A 289 -1.87 -12.26 -15.30
N GLU A 290 -0.57 -12.49 -15.49
CA GLU A 290 -0.06 -13.52 -16.43
C GLU A 290 -0.45 -14.93 -15.96
N MET A 291 -0.31 -15.23 -14.66
CA MET A 291 -0.68 -16.53 -14.11
C MET A 291 -2.18 -16.81 -14.21
N LEU A 292 -3.02 -15.83 -13.92
CA LEU A 292 -4.47 -15.93 -14.04
C LEU A 292 -4.89 -16.27 -15.48
N ARG A 293 -4.25 -15.63 -16.46
CA ARG A 293 -4.49 -15.88 -17.91
C ARG A 293 -4.00 -17.24 -18.35
N GLU A 294 -2.78 -17.62 -17.98
CA GLU A 294 -2.17 -18.91 -18.37
C GLU A 294 -2.95 -20.10 -17.81
N LEU A 295 -3.31 -20.05 -16.54
CA LEU A 295 -4.11 -21.10 -15.90
C LEU A 295 -5.57 -21.06 -16.30
N LYS A 296 -5.99 -20.01 -17.03
CA LYS A 296 -7.39 -19.76 -17.41
C LYS A 296 -8.32 -19.79 -16.19
N ILE A 297 -7.96 -19.05 -15.12
CA ILE A 297 -8.80 -18.96 -13.94
C ILE A 297 -10.12 -18.26 -14.29
N ASP A 298 -11.23 -18.88 -13.91
CA ASP A 298 -12.58 -18.37 -14.21
C ASP A 298 -13.05 -17.35 -13.20
N CYS A 299 -12.77 -17.62 -11.93
CA CYS A 299 -13.24 -16.83 -10.81
C CYS A 299 -12.13 -16.67 -9.75
N VAL A 300 -12.08 -15.52 -9.12
CA VAL A 300 -11.12 -15.22 -8.05
C VAL A 300 -11.86 -14.84 -6.77
N ILE A 301 -11.35 -15.32 -5.63
CA ILE A 301 -11.82 -14.95 -4.30
C ILE A 301 -10.89 -13.91 -3.71
N LEU A 302 -11.41 -12.70 -3.45
CA LEU A 302 -10.74 -11.60 -2.76
C LEU A 302 -11.54 -11.25 -1.51
N TRP A 303 -11.17 -11.86 -0.37
CA TRP A 303 -12.02 -11.94 0.82
C TRP A 303 -11.42 -11.21 2.02
N SER A 304 -11.11 -9.93 1.87
CA SER A 304 -10.48 -9.18 2.95
C SER A 304 -11.42 -8.95 4.13
N GLY A 305 -10.97 -9.22 5.36
CA GLY A 305 -11.71 -8.98 6.59
C GLY A 305 -11.59 -7.55 7.13
N TRP A 306 -11.14 -6.61 6.31
CA TRP A 306 -11.03 -5.20 6.64
C TRP A 306 -11.19 -4.36 5.36
N PRO A 307 -11.56 -3.07 5.46
CA PRO A 307 -11.76 -2.23 4.30
C PRO A 307 -10.42 -1.91 3.62
N GLU A 308 -10.06 -2.70 2.62
CA GLU A 308 -8.85 -2.48 1.80
C GLU A 308 -8.84 -1.07 1.22
N THR A 309 -7.71 -0.41 1.34
CA THR A 309 -7.57 0.95 0.82
C THR A 309 -7.35 0.98 -0.68
N TYR A 310 -6.69 -0.05 -1.25
CA TYR A 310 -6.46 -0.18 -2.70
C TYR A 310 -6.65 -1.60 -3.22
N SER A 311 -5.80 -2.55 -2.80
CA SER A 311 -5.70 -3.93 -3.29
C SER A 311 -5.15 -4.05 -4.71
N TYR A 312 -3.82 -4.08 -4.86
CA TYR A 312 -3.16 -4.36 -6.15
C TYR A 312 -3.70 -5.63 -6.83
N VAL A 313 -3.94 -6.68 -6.04
CA VAL A 313 -4.45 -7.96 -6.55
C VAL A 313 -5.82 -7.82 -7.21
N TYR A 314 -6.70 -6.91 -6.71
CA TYR A 314 -7.96 -6.63 -7.39
C TYR A 314 -7.74 -6.15 -8.83
N TYR A 315 -6.85 -5.18 -9.02
CA TYR A 315 -6.58 -4.63 -10.36
C TYR A 315 -5.88 -5.62 -11.27
N GLU A 316 -5.00 -6.48 -10.73
CA GLU A 316 -4.38 -7.58 -11.45
C GLU A 316 -5.43 -8.61 -11.93
N CYS A 317 -6.41 -8.95 -11.08
CA CYS A 317 -7.54 -9.80 -11.44
C CYS A 317 -8.47 -9.13 -12.46
N PHE A 318 -8.73 -7.84 -12.29
CA PHE A 318 -9.51 -7.03 -13.24
C PHE A 318 -8.83 -7.02 -14.62
N ALA A 319 -7.54 -6.75 -14.69
CA ALA A 319 -6.78 -6.79 -15.94
C ALA A 319 -6.75 -8.19 -16.57
N ALA A 320 -6.75 -9.25 -15.77
CA ALA A 320 -6.85 -10.63 -16.26
C ALA A 320 -8.26 -11.04 -16.71
N ASN A 321 -9.25 -10.16 -16.53
CA ASN A 321 -10.63 -10.42 -16.89
C ASN A 321 -11.24 -11.63 -16.16
N THR A 322 -10.98 -11.74 -14.86
CA THR A 322 -11.55 -12.79 -14.00
C THR A 322 -12.80 -12.29 -13.29
N PHE A 323 -13.77 -13.18 -13.08
CA PHE A 323 -14.93 -12.88 -12.21
C PHE A 323 -14.50 -12.88 -10.75
N ILE A 324 -14.99 -11.93 -9.93
CA ILE A 324 -14.50 -11.73 -8.57
C ILE A 324 -15.60 -12.03 -7.54
N LEU A 325 -15.31 -12.88 -6.55
CA LEU A 325 -16.11 -13.07 -5.35
C LEU A 325 -15.46 -12.26 -4.21
N ALA A 326 -16.19 -11.29 -3.70
CA ALA A 326 -15.74 -10.43 -2.62
C ALA A 326 -16.75 -10.47 -1.46
N ASN A 327 -16.32 -10.05 -0.26
CA ASN A 327 -17.25 -9.81 0.84
C ASN A 327 -17.54 -8.32 1.02
N ASN A 328 -18.61 -8.02 1.76
CA ASN A 328 -19.10 -6.68 2.06
C ASN A 328 -18.26 -5.91 3.10
N LEU A 329 -17.10 -6.44 3.52
CA LEU A 329 -16.14 -5.78 4.41
C LEU A 329 -14.83 -5.43 3.70
N SER A 330 -14.70 -5.82 2.43
CA SER A 330 -13.42 -5.72 1.70
C SER A 330 -13.09 -4.32 1.17
N GLY A 331 -13.90 -3.31 1.47
CA GLY A 331 -13.63 -1.90 1.22
C GLY A 331 -13.49 -1.55 -0.27
N ASN A 332 -12.29 -1.15 -0.72
CA ASN A 332 -12.11 -0.82 -2.14
C ASN A 332 -12.43 -2.00 -3.07
N ILE A 333 -12.16 -3.24 -2.66
CA ILE A 333 -12.49 -4.42 -3.48
C ILE A 333 -14.00 -4.48 -3.71
N GLU A 334 -14.82 -4.37 -2.66
CA GLU A 334 -16.28 -4.33 -2.74
C GLU A 334 -16.75 -3.21 -3.67
N LYS A 335 -16.28 -1.97 -3.44
CA LYS A 335 -16.67 -0.80 -4.23
C LYS A 335 -16.34 -0.99 -5.72
N GLN A 336 -15.16 -1.52 -6.02
CA GLN A 336 -14.75 -1.74 -7.41
C GLN A 336 -15.50 -2.88 -8.08
N VAL A 337 -15.82 -3.97 -7.35
CA VAL A 337 -16.65 -5.07 -7.86
C VAL A 337 -18.04 -4.56 -8.25
N ILE A 338 -18.66 -3.73 -7.41
CA ILE A 338 -19.97 -3.13 -7.69
C ILE A 338 -19.89 -2.16 -8.87
N LYS A 339 -18.90 -1.24 -8.86
CA LYS A 339 -18.71 -0.23 -9.90
C LYS A 339 -18.49 -0.82 -11.28
N ASN A 340 -17.65 -1.86 -11.35
CA ASN A 340 -17.27 -2.47 -12.63
C ASN A 340 -18.17 -3.65 -13.03
N GLY A 341 -19.05 -4.11 -12.16
CA GLY A 341 -19.94 -5.25 -12.44
C GLY A 341 -19.21 -6.55 -12.77
N ASN A 342 -17.96 -6.69 -12.29
CA ASN A 342 -17.07 -7.80 -12.62
C ASN A 342 -17.06 -8.91 -11.55
N GLY A 343 -18.11 -9.00 -10.74
CA GLY A 343 -18.21 -9.99 -9.68
C GLY A 343 -19.46 -9.86 -8.86
N VAL A 344 -19.47 -10.53 -7.72
CA VAL A 344 -20.52 -10.44 -6.70
C VAL A 344 -19.93 -10.19 -5.32
N VAL A 345 -20.68 -9.42 -4.52
CA VAL A 345 -20.38 -9.15 -3.11
C VAL A 345 -21.28 -10.00 -2.24
N LEU A 346 -20.69 -10.76 -1.34
CA LEU A 346 -21.38 -11.73 -0.46
C LEU A 346 -21.29 -11.27 0.99
N SER A 347 -22.23 -11.69 1.82
CA SER A 347 -22.34 -11.25 3.20
C SER A 347 -21.43 -12.02 4.18
N GLY A 348 -20.98 -13.22 3.81
CA GLY A 348 -20.14 -14.04 4.68
C GLY A 348 -19.75 -15.38 4.10
N ARG A 349 -18.91 -16.11 4.86
CA ARG A 349 -18.31 -17.38 4.42
C ARG A 349 -19.32 -18.48 4.10
N ASN A 350 -20.50 -18.48 4.72
CA ASN A 350 -21.55 -19.48 4.44
C ASN A 350 -22.14 -19.25 3.06
N GLU A 351 -22.43 -18.01 2.71
CA GLU A 351 -22.91 -17.64 1.37
C GLU A 351 -21.84 -17.94 0.30
N LEU A 352 -20.56 -17.71 0.61
CA LEU A 352 -19.45 -18.12 -0.25
C LEU A 352 -19.44 -19.65 -0.45
N ALA A 353 -19.56 -20.43 0.63
CA ALA A 353 -19.58 -21.89 0.57
C ALA A 353 -20.79 -22.41 -0.24
N ASP A 354 -21.95 -21.82 -0.05
CA ASP A 354 -23.17 -22.19 -0.80
C ASP A 354 -23.03 -21.87 -2.28
N LEU A 355 -22.48 -20.69 -2.64
CA LEU A 355 -22.25 -20.33 -4.03
C LEU A 355 -21.20 -21.23 -4.69
N LEU A 356 -20.09 -21.56 -4.02
CA LEU A 356 -19.07 -22.48 -4.54
C LEU A 356 -19.58 -23.91 -4.68
N SER A 357 -20.58 -24.30 -3.89
CA SER A 357 -21.22 -25.62 -3.96
C SER A 357 -22.23 -25.75 -5.12
N ASP A 358 -22.74 -24.63 -5.63
CA ASP A 358 -23.67 -24.56 -6.76
C ASP A 358 -22.91 -24.19 -8.05
N SER A 359 -22.28 -25.19 -8.64
CA SER A 359 -21.45 -25.01 -9.84
C SER A 359 -22.21 -24.40 -11.03
N ASP A 360 -23.50 -24.75 -11.19
CA ASP A 360 -24.32 -24.23 -12.29
C ASP A 360 -24.63 -22.75 -12.09
N LYS A 361 -24.98 -22.35 -10.88
CA LYS A 361 -25.21 -20.93 -10.54
C LYS A 361 -23.94 -20.09 -10.71
N LEU A 362 -22.81 -20.57 -10.18
CA LEU A 362 -21.53 -19.88 -10.32
C LEU A 362 -21.11 -19.76 -11.80
N TRP A 363 -21.29 -20.85 -12.56
CA TRP A 363 -21.00 -20.89 -13.99
C TRP A 363 -21.87 -19.90 -14.78
N LYS A 364 -23.16 -19.81 -14.44
CA LYS A 364 -24.07 -18.81 -15.03
C LYS A 364 -23.58 -17.39 -14.78
N LEU A 365 -23.21 -17.05 -13.54
CA LEU A 365 -22.68 -15.72 -13.19
C LEU A 365 -21.42 -15.37 -14.00
N VAL A 366 -20.48 -16.30 -14.12
CA VAL A 366 -19.26 -16.13 -14.90
C VAL A 366 -19.57 -15.92 -16.40
N LYS A 367 -20.50 -16.73 -16.96
CA LYS A 367 -20.93 -16.58 -18.37
C LYS A 367 -21.63 -15.25 -18.62
N ASP A 368 -22.54 -14.86 -17.74
CA ASP A 368 -23.28 -13.60 -17.88
C ASP A 368 -22.35 -12.41 -17.78
N TYR A 369 -21.32 -12.48 -16.93
CA TYR A 369 -20.24 -11.49 -16.89
C TYR A 369 -19.49 -11.45 -18.23
N ARG A 370 -18.98 -12.58 -18.72
CA ARG A 370 -18.23 -12.67 -19.97
C ARG A 370 -19.03 -12.20 -21.19
N ALA A 371 -20.33 -12.45 -21.21
CA ALA A 371 -21.20 -12.01 -22.30
C ALA A 371 -21.42 -10.49 -22.34
N ARG A 372 -21.28 -9.81 -21.20
CA ARG A 372 -21.45 -8.35 -21.10
C ARG A 372 -20.19 -7.55 -21.37
N ILE A 373 -19.04 -8.22 -21.46
CA ILE A 373 -17.77 -7.53 -21.66
C ILE A 373 -17.58 -7.23 -23.14
N GLU A 374 -17.85 -6.00 -23.54
CA GLU A 374 -17.51 -5.46 -24.85
C GLU A 374 -16.08 -4.89 -24.89
N TYR A 375 -15.65 -4.35 -23.77
CA TYR A 375 -14.37 -3.67 -23.59
C TYR A 375 -13.76 -4.01 -22.23
N VAL A 376 -12.53 -4.51 -22.21
CA VAL A 376 -11.81 -4.86 -20.98
C VAL A 376 -10.38 -4.35 -21.03
N PRO A 377 -9.95 -3.57 -20.06
CA PRO A 377 -8.56 -3.18 -19.90
C PRO A 377 -7.66 -4.41 -19.71
N LEU A 378 -6.57 -4.48 -20.44
CA LEU A 378 -5.66 -5.63 -20.40
C LEU A 378 -4.35 -5.35 -19.72
N GLU A 379 -3.97 -4.10 -19.60
CA GLU A 379 -2.69 -3.67 -19.10
C GLU A 379 -2.87 -2.69 -17.95
N LEU A 380 -2.10 -2.90 -16.89
CA LEU A 380 -2.01 -1.96 -15.78
C LEU A 380 -0.75 -1.11 -15.97
N VAL A 381 -0.94 0.19 -16.05
CA VAL A 381 0.15 1.16 -16.09
C VAL A 381 0.11 2.01 -14.83
N GLU A 382 1.25 2.49 -14.40
CA GLU A 382 1.33 3.37 -13.23
C GLU A 382 0.64 4.71 -13.54
N ASN A 383 -0.05 5.27 -12.53
CA ASN A 383 -0.77 6.52 -12.69
C ASN A 383 0.17 7.70 -12.51
N ASP A 384 0.40 8.46 -13.57
CA ASP A 384 1.29 9.62 -13.63
C ASP A 384 0.70 10.93 -13.09
N GLU A 385 -0.57 10.93 -12.68
CA GLU A 385 -1.26 12.11 -12.14
C GLU A 385 -0.52 12.74 -10.96
N ILE A 386 0.12 11.91 -10.11
CA ILE A 386 0.90 12.39 -8.97
C ILE A 386 2.12 13.21 -9.40
N ILE A 387 2.73 12.88 -10.55
CA ILE A 387 3.85 13.67 -11.10
C ILE A 387 3.33 15.03 -11.53
N ILE A 388 2.23 15.06 -12.29
CA ILE A 388 1.62 16.29 -12.80
C ILE A 388 1.28 17.23 -11.65
N LEU A 389 0.67 16.71 -10.58
CA LEU A 389 0.31 17.48 -9.39
C LEU A 389 1.53 17.94 -8.56
N SER A 390 2.69 17.34 -8.76
CA SER A 390 3.93 17.71 -8.05
C SER A 390 4.80 18.70 -8.85
N MET A 391 4.38 19.11 -10.04
CA MET A 391 5.18 19.95 -10.96
C MET A 391 4.95 21.46 -10.77
N ASP A 392 4.38 21.89 -9.66
CA ASP A 392 4.24 23.31 -9.32
C ASP A 392 5.60 24.00 -9.10
N ASP A 393 5.59 25.28 -8.82
CA ASP A 393 6.81 26.05 -8.46
C ASP A 393 7.39 25.50 -7.16
N GLY A 394 8.61 24.94 -7.26
CA GLY A 394 9.35 24.45 -6.11
C GLY A 394 9.93 25.59 -5.27
N ILE A 395 10.31 25.26 -4.04
CA ILE A 395 10.99 26.20 -3.13
C ILE A 395 12.48 25.92 -3.02
N THR A 396 13.26 26.98 -2.79
CA THR A 396 14.66 26.88 -2.40
C THR A 396 14.74 26.84 -0.87
N ILE A 397 15.47 25.87 -0.31
CA ILE A 397 15.67 25.77 1.13
C ILE A 397 16.86 26.64 1.52
N GLU A 398 16.67 27.56 2.47
CA GLU A 398 17.75 28.41 2.97
C GLU A 398 18.90 27.58 3.59
N PRO A 399 20.17 27.92 3.36
CA PRO A 399 21.31 27.17 3.88
C PRO A 399 21.34 27.15 5.43
N MET A 400 21.52 25.97 6.00
CA MET A 400 21.77 25.79 7.43
C MET A 400 23.24 25.45 7.67
N THR A 401 23.93 26.27 8.46
CA THR A 401 25.29 25.96 8.88
C THR A 401 25.29 24.94 10.00
N TYR A 402 25.88 23.77 9.76
CA TYR A 402 25.99 22.69 10.74
C TYR A 402 27.47 22.35 11.00
N LYS A 403 27.89 22.32 12.27
CA LYS A 403 29.24 21.87 12.64
C LYS A 403 29.40 20.37 12.42
N LYS A 404 30.44 19.97 11.67
CA LYS A 404 30.76 18.57 11.39
C LYS A 404 30.76 17.70 12.67
N LEU A 405 30.13 16.57 12.57
CA LEU A 405 29.94 15.57 13.63
C LEU A 405 31.21 14.85 14.03
N GLY A 406 31.29 14.51 15.33
CA GLY A 406 32.42 13.84 15.91
C GLY A 406 32.59 12.37 15.51
N ILE A 407 33.73 11.78 15.90
CA ILE A 407 34.17 10.42 15.56
C ILE A 407 33.13 9.33 15.88
N LYS A 408 32.34 9.47 16.95
CA LYS A 408 31.29 8.51 17.33
C LYS A 408 30.26 8.25 16.22
N ARG A 409 29.85 9.27 15.47
CA ARG A 409 28.88 9.11 14.39
C ARG A 409 29.40 8.30 13.24
N LYS A 410 30.65 8.53 12.81
CA LYS A 410 31.26 7.77 11.69
C LYS A 410 31.27 6.28 11.99
N ILE A 411 31.49 5.89 13.25
CA ILE A 411 31.47 4.48 13.70
C ILE A 411 30.06 3.90 13.59
N VAL A 412 29.04 4.64 14.08
CA VAL A 412 27.64 4.21 14.05
C VAL A 412 27.12 4.13 12.62
N GLU A 413 27.42 5.11 11.80
CA GLU A 413 27.06 5.13 10.38
C GLU A 413 27.66 3.93 9.63
N LYS A 414 28.96 3.64 9.83
CA LYS A 414 29.61 2.48 9.23
C LYS A 414 28.96 1.16 9.68
N ALA A 415 28.71 0.99 10.97
CA ALA A 415 28.07 -0.21 11.51
C ALA A 415 26.62 -0.40 10.98
N TYR A 416 25.88 0.69 10.82
CA TYR A 416 24.54 0.64 10.24
C TYR A 416 24.56 0.29 8.75
N LEU A 417 25.46 0.87 7.97
CA LEU A 417 25.64 0.56 6.55
C LEU A 417 26.06 -0.90 6.33
N GLU A 418 26.95 -1.44 7.18
CA GLU A 418 27.34 -2.85 7.15
C GLU A 418 26.15 -3.77 7.47
N HIS A 419 25.33 -3.41 8.46
CA HIS A 419 24.09 -4.13 8.78
C HIS A 419 23.12 -4.16 7.58
N LEU A 420 22.92 -3.04 6.89
CA LEU A 420 22.06 -2.98 5.71
C LEU A 420 22.60 -3.84 4.57
N LYS A 421 23.90 -3.76 4.27
CA LYS A 421 24.54 -4.60 3.24
C LYS A 421 24.35 -6.10 3.51
N ASN A 422 24.49 -6.52 4.76
CA ASN A 422 24.30 -7.93 5.14
C ASN A 422 22.82 -8.34 4.99
N LYS A 423 21.87 -7.46 5.31
CA LYS A 423 20.44 -7.74 5.16
C LYS A 423 20.00 -7.77 3.68
N CYS A 424 20.61 -6.95 2.83
CA CYS A 424 20.33 -6.96 1.38
C CYS A 424 20.97 -8.18 0.66
N ARG A 425 22.11 -8.70 1.16
CA ARG A 425 22.78 -9.90 0.60
C ARG A 425 22.08 -11.21 0.97
N GLY A 426 21.27 -11.23 2.00
CA GLY A 426 20.46 -12.38 2.42
C GLY A 426 19.10 -12.49 1.73
N ARG A 427 18.86 -11.66 0.73
CA ARG A 427 17.69 -11.67 -0.16
C ARG A 427 18.12 -12.08 -1.57
#